data_ab0f5535c8fc973b34886eab31ebf48c
#
_entry.id   ab0f5535c8fc973b34886eab31ebf48c
#
_cell.length_a   1.000
_cell.length_b   1.000
_cell.length_c   1.000
_cell.angle_alpha   90.00
_cell.angle_beta   90.00
_cell.angle_gamma   90.00
#
_symmetry.space_group_name_H-M   'P 1'
#
loop_
_entity.id
_entity.type
_entity.pdbx_description
1 polymer ?
#
loop_
_entity_poly.entity_id
_entity_poly.type
_entity_poly.pdbx_seq_one_letter_code
_entity_poly.pdbx_strand_id
1 'polypeptide(L)'
;MQHSNSSTLETTTTVQKILRIILGAFMVVAGIGHLTLQRAEFQAQVPDWIPISKDLVVILSGLVEISLGLSMVFWKAQRAKVGIVLAIFFLLVFPGNIAQYIGHRDAFGLDTDRARLIRLFFQPVLIVWALWSTGAFAMIGRWFKKDH
;
A
#
# COMPACT_ATOMS: atom_id res chain seq x y z
N MET A 1 -37.67 16.85 -14.16
CA MET A 1 -36.29 16.80 -14.70
C MET A 1 -35.45 15.92 -13.78
N GLN A 2 -35.20 14.71 -14.21
CA GLN A 2 -34.26 13.82 -13.50
C GLN A 2 -32.87 14.24 -13.90
N HIS A 3 -32.15 14.87 -12.99
CA HIS A 3 -30.69 14.94 -13.07
C HIS A 3 -30.15 13.54 -12.84
N SER A 4 -29.97 12.80 -13.92
CA SER A 4 -29.15 11.59 -13.91
C SER A 4 -27.71 12.00 -13.65
N ASN A 5 -27.35 12.09 -12.39
CA ASN A 5 -25.96 12.17 -11.94
C ASN A 5 -25.33 10.78 -12.17
N SER A 6 -25.20 10.40 -13.44
CA SER A 6 -24.32 9.31 -13.81
C SER A 6 -22.90 9.80 -13.57
N SER A 7 -22.42 9.59 -12.35
CA SER A 7 -20.99 9.57 -12.09
C SER A 7 -20.43 8.46 -12.99
N THR A 8 -20.02 8.83 -14.20
CA THR A 8 -19.27 7.97 -15.09
C THR A 8 -18.00 7.60 -14.36
N LEU A 9 -18.04 6.43 -13.71
CA LEU A 9 -16.84 5.81 -13.18
C LEU A 9 -15.91 5.63 -14.37
N GLU A 10 -14.79 6.36 -14.38
CA GLU A 10 -13.80 6.18 -15.42
C GLU A 10 -13.41 4.71 -15.48
N THR A 11 -13.54 4.13 -16.66
CA THR A 11 -13.24 2.72 -16.85
C THR A 11 -11.72 2.53 -16.83
N THR A 12 -11.25 1.63 -15.98
CA THR A 12 -9.85 1.20 -15.99
C THR A 12 -9.60 0.23 -17.15
N THR A 13 -8.40 0.27 -17.71
CA THR A 13 -7.97 -0.68 -18.74
C THR A 13 -7.85 -2.09 -18.18
N THR A 14 -7.81 -3.09 -19.08
CA THR A 14 -7.59 -4.49 -18.68
C THR A 14 -6.25 -4.66 -17.95
N VAL A 15 -5.20 -3.99 -18.40
CA VAL A 15 -3.88 -4.01 -17.73
C VAL A 15 -3.96 -3.46 -16.32
N GLN A 16 -4.64 -2.32 -16.13
CA GLN A 16 -4.86 -1.76 -14.79
C GLN A 16 -5.63 -2.73 -13.89
N LYS A 17 -6.67 -3.38 -14.39
CA LYS A 17 -7.44 -4.37 -13.64
C LYS A 17 -6.58 -5.54 -13.18
N ILE A 18 -5.76 -6.10 -14.08
CA ILE A 18 -4.86 -7.21 -13.78
C ILE A 18 -3.83 -6.79 -12.73
N LEU A 19 -3.17 -5.65 -12.92
CA LEU A 19 -2.15 -5.16 -12.00
C LEU A 19 -2.74 -4.76 -10.63
N ARG A 20 -3.97 -4.29 -10.59
CA ARG A 20 -4.69 -4.05 -9.33
C ARG A 20 -4.92 -5.35 -8.56
N ILE A 21 -5.38 -6.41 -9.22
CA ILE A 21 -5.61 -7.71 -8.60
C ILE A 21 -4.30 -8.32 -8.11
N ILE A 22 -3.23 -8.22 -8.90
CA ILE A 22 -1.90 -8.71 -8.52
C ILE A 22 -1.41 -7.97 -7.27
N LEU A 23 -1.52 -6.65 -7.22
CA LEU A 23 -1.13 -5.87 -6.05
C LEU A 23 -1.97 -6.23 -4.82
N GLY A 24 -3.28 -6.39 -5.00
CA GLY A 24 -4.18 -6.81 -3.93
C GLY A 24 -3.82 -8.19 -3.37
N ALA A 25 -3.56 -9.16 -4.24
CA ALA A 25 -3.12 -10.50 -3.83
C ALA A 25 -1.77 -10.46 -3.10
N PHE A 26 -0.82 -9.68 -3.60
CA PHE A 26 0.46 -9.46 -2.93
C PHE A 26 0.28 -8.88 -1.52
N MET A 27 -0.60 -7.89 -1.35
CA MET A 27 -0.91 -7.30 -0.05
C MET A 27 -1.50 -8.31 0.93
N VAL A 28 -2.40 -9.18 0.46
CA VAL A 28 -2.97 -10.25 1.30
C VAL A 28 -1.87 -11.20 1.77
N VAL A 29 -1.00 -11.64 0.87
CA VAL A 29 0.11 -12.55 1.20
C VAL A 29 1.07 -11.87 2.18
N ALA A 30 1.43 -10.61 1.96
CA ALA A 30 2.28 -9.84 2.86
C ALA A 30 1.65 -9.71 4.25
N GLY A 31 0.36 -9.36 4.32
CA GLY A 31 -0.37 -9.25 5.59
C GLY A 31 -0.46 -10.57 6.35
N ILE A 32 -0.64 -11.70 5.67
CA ILE A 32 -0.57 -13.02 6.28
C ILE A 32 0.84 -13.26 6.85
N GLY A 33 1.89 -12.87 6.11
CA GLY A 33 3.27 -12.95 6.58
C GLY A 33 3.52 -12.17 7.88
N HIS A 34 2.92 -10.97 8.02
CA HIS A 34 2.95 -10.19 9.26
C HIS A 34 2.37 -10.93 10.47
N LEU A 35 1.35 -11.76 10.25
CA LEU A 35 0.66 -12.48 11.33
C LEU A 35 1.28 -13.84 11.64
N THR A 36 2.19 -14.32 10.79
CA THR A 36 2.70 -15.68 10.84
C THR A 36 4.24 -15.75 10.84
N LEU A 37 4.82 -16.46 9.89
CA LEU A 37 6.24 -16.85 9.86
C LEU A 37 7.22 -15.67 9.76
N GLN A 38 6.82 -14.55 9.18
CA GLN A 38 7.69 -13.39 8.97
C GLN A 38 7.48 -12.29 10.01
N ARG A 39 6.70 -12.55 11.05
CA ARG A 39 6.35 -11.55 12.09
C ARG A 39 7.57 -10.93 12.75
N ALA A 40 8.57 -11.72 13.10
CA ALA A 40 9.81 -11.23 13.70
C ALA A 40 10.61 -10.34 12.74
N GLU A 41 10.65 -10.68 11.45
CA GLU A 41 11.36 -9.88 10.44
C GLU A 41 10.69 -8.54 10.20
N PHE A 42 9.36 -8.47 10.19
CA PHE A 42 8.64 -7.20 10.08
C PHE A 42 8.87 -6.26 11.27
N GLN A 43 9.15 -6.80 12.46
CA GLN A 43 9.51 -5.97 13.62
C GLN A 43 10.79 -5.15 13.40
N ALA A 44 11.72 -5.62 12.57
CA ALA A 44 12.92 -4.88 12.20
C ALA A 44 12.64 -3.59 11.43
N GLN A 45 11.46 -3.47 10.82
CA GLN A 45 11.01 -2.28 10.10
C GLN A 45 10.26 -1.28 10.99
N VAL A 46 9.95 -1.63 12.24
CA VAL A 46 9.25 -0.72 13.15
C VAL A 46 10.26 0.24 13.77
N PRO A 47 10.11 1.57 13.58
CA PRO A 47 10.98 2.55 14.21
C PRO A 47 10.93 2.50 15.73
N ASP A 48 12.09 2.71 16.39
CA ASP A 48 12.18 2.63 17.86
C ASP A 48 11.46 3.76 18.60
N TRP A 49 11.18 4.87 17.91
CA TRP A 49 10.47 6.02 18.48
C TRP A 49 8.94 5.83 18.60
N ILE A 50 8.40 4.76 18.02
CA ILE A 50 6.96 4.48 18.11
C ILE A 50 6.63 4.02 19.53
N PRO A 51 5.66 4.67 20.23
CA PRO A 51 5.40 4.43 21.66
C PRO A 51 4.56 3.18 21.98
N ILE A 52 4.38 2.29 21.01
CA ILE A 52 3.68 1.02 21.18
C ILE A 52 4.59 -0.15 20.80
N SER A 53 4.24 -1.35 21.26
CA SER A 53 5.07 -2.53 21.00
C SER A 53 5.23 -2.79 19.49
N LYS A 54 6.44 -3.16 19.07
CA LYS A 54 6.72 -3.52 17.67
C LYS A 54 5.80 -4.65 17.18
N ASP A 55 5.53 -5.59 18.04
CA ASP A 55 4.65 -6.72 17.76
C ASP A 55 3.22 -6.28 17.43
N LEU A 56 2.66 -5.36 18.22
CA LEU A 56 1.33 -4.82 17.97
C LEU A 56 1.28 -4.02 16.65
N VAL A 57 2.31 -3.24 16.34
CA VAL A 57 2.40 -2.51 15.06
C VAL A 57 2.37 -3.49 13.90
N VAL A 58 3.12 -4.57 13.98
CA VAL A 58 3.18 -5.59 12.92
C VAL A 58 1.83 -6.29 12.73
N ILE A 59 1.15 -6.64 13.83
CA ILE A 59 -0.19 -7.25 13.76
C ILE A 59 -1.19 -6.30 13.12
N LEU A 60 -1.25 -5.05 13.56
CA LEU A 60 -2.18 -4.05 13.02
C LEU A 60 -1.91 -3.78 11.54
N SER A 61 -0.64 -3.65 11.16
CA SER A 61 -0.26 -3.49 9.75
C SER A 61 -0.71 -4.67 8.90
N GLY A 62 -0.51 -5.90 9.38
CA GLY A 62 -0.95 -7.11 8.69
C GLY A 62 -2.46 -7.16 8.47
N LEU A 63 -3.25 -6.79 9.47
CA LEU A 63 -4.71 -6.72 9.36
C LEU A 63 -5.15 -5.66 8.34
N VAL A 64 -4.52 -4.49 8.35
CA VAL A 64 -4.78 -3.41 7.38
C VAL A 64 -4.40 -3.87 5.98
N GLU A 65 -3.26 -4.51 5.79
CA GLU A 65 -2.80 -5.02 4.50
C GLU A 65 -3.75 -6.07 3.92
N ILE A 66 -4.21 -7.02 4.72
CA ILE A 66 -5.21 -8.01 4.28
C ILE A 66 -6.50 -7.31 3.87
N SER A 67 -6.99 -6.39 4.68
CA SER A 67 -8.24 -5.66 4.41
C SER A 67 -8.14 -4.84 3.13
N LEU A 68 -7.05 -4.10 2.94
CA LEU A 68 -6.82 -3.31 1.73
C LEU A 68 -6.60 -4.20 0.50
N GLY A 69 -5.86 -5.30 0.66
CA GLY A 69 -5.63 -6.27 -0.42
C GLY A 69 -6.92 -6.89 -0.91
N LEU A 70 -7.79 -7.35 -0.02
CA LEU A 70 -9.11 -7.87 -0.36
C LEU A 70 -10.00 -6.80 -1.00
N SER A 71 -9.95 -5.56 -0.52
CA SER A 71 -10.68 -4.44 -1.11
C SER A 71 -10.20 -4.12 -2.52
N MET A 72 -8.88 -4.21 -2.78
CA MET A 72 -8.31 -4.03 -4.11
C MET A 72 -8.84 -5.08 -5.10
N VAL A 73 -9.02 -6.31 -4.67
CA VAL A 73 -9.48 -7.41 -5.53
C VAL A 73 -10.99 -7.33 -5.76
N PHE A 74 -11.77 -7.17 -4.70
CA PHE A 74 -13.23 -7.38 -4.73
C PHE A 74 -14.06 -6.10 -4.77
N TRP A 75 -13.61 -4.99 -4.21
CA TRP A 75 -14.40 -3.76 -4.12
C TRP A 75 -14.24 -2.85 -5.33
N LYS A 76 -14.69 -3.31 -6.47
CA LYS A 76 -14.54 -2.62 -7.77
C LYS A 76 -15.16 -1.22 -7.80
N ALA A 77 -16.32 -1.05 -7.18
CA ALA A 77 -17.04 0.24 -7.18
C ALA A 77 -16.28 1.36 -6.46
N GLN A 78 -15.46 1.04 -5.47
CA GLN A 78 -14.69 1.99 -4.69
C GLN A 78 -13.18 1.91 -4.97
N ARG A 79 -12.77 1.27 -6.07
CA ARG A 79 -11.36 0.99 -6.37
C ARG A 79 -10.44 2.22 -6.26
N ALA A 80 -10.87 3.38 -6.76
CA ALA A 80 -10.06 4.59 -6.72
C ALA A 80 -9.83 5.08 -5.28
N LYS A 81 -10.85 5.06 -4.44
CA LYS A 81 -10.71 5.39 -3.01
C LYS A 81 -9.81 4.40 -2.28
N VAL A 82 -9.98 3.11 -2.56
CA VAL A 82 -9.12 2.05 -2.01
C VAL A 82 -7.67 2.27 -2.42
N GLY A 83 -7.42 2.63 -3.68
CA GLY A 83 -6.08 2.96 -4.18
C GLY A 83 -5.44 4.13 -3.44
N ILE A 84 -6.21 5.18 -3.15
CA ILE A 84 -5.75 6.33 -2.36
C ILE A 84 -5.41 5.91 -0.94
N VAL A 85 -6.28 5.16 -0.28
CA VAL A 85 -6.04 4.67 1.09
C VAL A 85 -4.81 3.77 1.14
N LEU A 86 -4.64 2.90 0.14
CA LEU A 86 -3.46 2.05 0.04
C LEU A 86 -2.18 2.87 -0.18
N ALA A 87 -2.21 3.91 -1.03
CA ALA A 87 -1.09 4.81 -1.23
C ALA A 87 -0.72 5.55 0.07
N ILE A 88 -1.71 6.00 0.84
CA ILE A 88 -1.50 6.61 2.16
C ILE A 88 -0.87 5.59 3.12
N PHE A 89 -1.35 4.35 3.12
CA PHE A 89 -0.76 3.28 3.94
C PHE A 89 0.72 3.07 3.59
N PHE A 90 1.08 3.00 2.31
CA PHE A 90 2.47 2.89 1.89
C PHE A 90 3.33 4.09 2.33
N LEU A 91 2.77 5.29 2.34
CA LEU A 91 3.46 6.47 2.89
C LEU A 91 3.67 6.35 4.40
N LEU A 92 2.68 5.83 5.13
CA LEU A 92 2.77 5.67 6.58
C LEU A 92 3.78 4.59 7.02
N VAL A 93 3.99 3.56 6.20
CA VAL A 93 4.99 2.53 6.48
C VAL A 93 6.38 2.87 5.94
N PHE A 94 6.52 3.90 5.13
CA PHE A 94 7.79 4.33 4.57
C PHE A 94 8.86 4.68 5.62
N PRO A 95 8.55 5.36 6.75
CA PRO A 95 9.49 5.57 7.84
C PRO A 95 10.11 4.27 8.37
N GLY A 96 9.36 3.16 8.34
CA GLY A 96 9.88 1.84 8.72
C GLY A 96 10.99 1.34 7.80
N ASN A 97 10.81 1.52 6.48
CA ASN A 97 11.84 1.18 5.50
C ASN A 97 13.08 2.07 5.65
N ILE A 98 12.90 3.35 5.96
CA ILE A 98 13.98 4.28 6.26
C ILE A 98 14.73 3.85 7.54
N ALA A 99 14.00 3.48 8.58
CA ALA A 99 14.59 3.01 9.84
C ALA A 99 15.41 1.73 9.63
N GLN A 100 14.93 0.80 8.80
CA GLN A 100 15.68 -0.40 8.45
C GLN A 100 16.99 -0.09 7.73
N TYR A 101 16.96 0.84 6.78
CA TYR A 101 18.14 1.27 6.03
C TYR A 101 19.16 1.97 6.93
N ILE A 102 18.75 2.98 7.69
CA ILE A 102 19.63 3.75 8.58
C ILE A 102 20.19 2.89 9.71
N GLY A 103 19.36 2.02 10.28
CA GLY A 103 19.72 1.11 11.37
C GLY A 103 20.51 -0.13 10.93
N HIS A 104 20.79 -0.29 9.64
CA HIS A 104 21.45 -1.49 9.07
C HIS A 104 20.81 -2.80 9.54
N ARG A 105 19.48 -2.83 9.67
CA ARG A 105 18.74 -3.98 10.22
C ARG A 105 18.55 -5.06 9.16
N ASP A 106 19.01 -6.26 9.47
CA ASP A 106 18.84 -7.43 8.61
C ASP A 106 17.45 -8.01 8.79
N ALA A 107 16.72 -8.12 7.68
CA ALA A 107 15.43 -8.78 7.60
C ALA A 107 15.15 -9.16 6.13
N PHE A 108 14.41 -10.22 5.91
CA PHE A 108 14.03 -10.68 4.56
C PHE A 108 15.23 -10.97 3.62
N GLY A 109 16.37 -11.35 4.16
CA GLY A 109 17.59 -11.52 3.38
C GLY A 109 18.23 -10.21 2.88
N LEU A 110 17.77 -9.05 3.36
CA LEU A 110 18.35 -7.74 3.07
C LEU A 110 19.54 -7.47 4.00
N ASP A 111 20.63 -8.17 3.77
CA ASP A 111 21.84 -8.16 4.59
C ASP A 111 22.89 -7.14 4.14
N THR A 112 22.64 -6.44 3.04
CA THR A 112 23.51 -5.39 2.51
C THR A 112 22.80 -4.05 2.44
N ASP A 113 23.56 -2.96 2.55
CA ASP A 113 23.02 -1.59 2.39
C ASP A 113 22.44 -1.36 1.01
N ARG A 114 23.04 -1.97 -0.01
CA ARG A 114 22.50 -1.91 -1.39
C ARG A 114 21.12 -2.56 -1.49
N ALA A 115 20.93 -3.71 -0.89
CA ALA A 115 19.64 -4.40 -0.91
C ALA A 115 18.57 -3.60 -0.14
N ARG A 116 18.92 -3.04 1.02
CA ARG A 116 18.04 -2.15 1.81
C ARG A 116 17.69 -0.87 1.05
N LEU A 117 18.63 -0.29 0.31
CA LEU A 117 18.41 0.90 -0.50
C LEU A 117 17.47 0.61 -1.67
N ILE A 118 17.64 -0.51 -2.36
CA ILE A 118 16.72 -0.95 -3.43
C ILE A 118 15.30 -1.13 -2.85
N ARG A 119 15.17 -1.74 -1.69
CA ARG A 119 13.90 -1.89 -0.99
C ARG A 119 13.23 -0.54 -0.70
N LEU A 120 14.02 0.44 -0.29
CA LEU A 120 13.57 1.80 -0.02
C LEU A 120 12.99 2.47 -1.27
N PHE A 121 13.68 2.37 -2.41
CA PHE A 121 13.21 2.91 -3.70
C PHE A 121 12.00 2.17 -4.26
N PHE A 122 11.75 0.94 -3.84
CA PHE A 122 10.57 0.18 -4.25
C PHE A 122 9.26 0.77 -3.71
N GLN A 123 9.31 1.47 -2.58
CA GLN A 123 8.14 2.04 -1.93
C GLN A 123 7.41 3.09 -2.79
N PRO A 124 8.08 4.09 -3.40
CA PRO A 124 7.44 5.00 -4.35
C PRO A 124 6.78 4.28 -5.54
N VAL A 125 7.40 3.21 -6.02
CA VAL A 125 6.84 2.39 -7.11
C VAL A 125 5.51 1.77 -6.70
N LEU A 126 5.40 1.24 -5.48
CA LEU A 126 4.16 0.70 -4.95
C LEU A 126 3.06 1.77 -4.82
N ILE A 127 3.41 2.99 -4.41
CA ILE A 127 2.47 4.11 -4.32
C ILE A 127 1.90 4.45 -5.70
N VAL A 128 2.76 4.62 -6.69
CA VAL A 128 2.35 4.89 -8.07
C VAL A 128 1.51 3.74 -8.62
N TRP A 129 1.91 2.50 -8.37
CA TRP A 129 1.18 1.31 -8.78
C TRP A 129 -0.24 1.29 -8.20
N ALA A 130 -0.40 1.56 -6.91
CA ALA A 130 -1.70 1.61 -6.25
C ALA A 130 -2.61 2.69 -6.87
N LEU A 131 -2.10 3.88 -7.09
CA LEU A 131 -2.86 5.01 -7.65
C LEU A 131 -3.21 4.79 -9.13
N TRP A 132 -2.26 4.30 -9.92
CA TRP A 132 -2.46 4.10 -11.35
C TRP A 132 -3.40 2.93 -11.64
N SER A 133 -3.20 1.77 -11.01
CA SER A 133 -3.97 0.55 -11.29
C SER A 133 -5.45 0.66 -10.87
N THR A 134 -5.76 1.56 -9.95
CA THR A 134 -7.13 1.80 -9.46
C THR A 134 -7.85 2.95 -10.17
N GLY A 135 -7.15 3.71 -11.01
CA GLY A 135 -7.68 4.93 -11.61
C GLY A 135 -7.77 6.12 -10.65
N ALA A 136 -7.06 6.05 -9.51
CA ALA A 136 -7.09 7.09 -8.48
C ALA A 136 -6.52 8.43 -8.96
N PHE A 137 -5.55 8.43 -9.89
CA PHE A 137 -5.01 9.67 -10.45
C PHE A 137 -6.08 10.53 -11.12
N ALA A 138 -7.01 9.92 -11.85
CA ALA A 138 -8.12 10.64 -12.46
C ALA A 138 -9.08 11.23 -11.42
N MET A 139 -9.33 10.51 -10.32
CA MET A 139 -10.14 11.02 -9.20
C MET A 139 -9.46 12.21 -8.53
N ILE A 140 -8.17 12.12 -8.24
CA ILE A 140 -7.38 13.20 -7.65
C ILE A 140 -7.38 14.43 -8.56
N GLY A 141 -7.15 14.23 -9.86
CA GLY A 141 -7.18 15.33 -10.83
C GLY A 141 -8.52 16.07 -10.90
N ARG A 142 -9.64 15.36 -10.70
CA ARG A 142 -10.98 15.98 -10.64
C ARG A 142 -11.17 16.81 -9.38
N TRP A 143 -10.63 16.39 -8.23
CA TRP A 143 -10.70 17.17 -6.99
C TRP A 143 -10.03 18.54 -7.17
N PHE A 144 -8.80 18.55 -7.69
CA PHE A 144 -8.08 19.82 -7.92
C PHE A 144 -8.73 20.74 -8.96
N LYS A 145 -9.49 20.21 -9.92
CA LYS A 145 -10.22 21.04 -10.90
C LYS A 145 -11.51 21.63 -10.36
N LYS A 146 -12.07 21.06 -9.30
CA LYS A 146 -13.35 21.52 -8.73
C LYS A 146 -13.19 22.72 -7.80
N ASP A 147 -11.97 22.95 -7.30
CA ASP A 147 -11.65 24.02 -6.36
C ASP A 147 -11.14 25.31 -7.07
N HIS A 148 -11.18 25.32 -8.40
CA HIS A 148 -10.86 26.45 -9.28
C HIS A 148 -12.01 26.74 -10.24
#